data_fdc04cd8c7f3b6e34aed35490541c93f
#
_entry.id   fdc04cd8c7f3b6e34aed35490541c93f
#
_cell.length_a   1.000
_cell.length_b   1.000
_cell.length_c   1.000
_cell.angle_alpha   90.00
_cell.angle_beta   90.00
_cell.angle_gamma   90.00
#
_symmetry.space_group_name_H-M   'P 1'
#
loop_
_entity.id
_entity.type
_entity.pdbx_description
1 polymer ?
#
loop_
_entity_poly.entity_id
_entity_poly.type
_entity_poly.pdbx_seq_one_letter_code
_entity_poly.pdbx_strand_id
1 'polypeptide(L)'
;MVLAGRRKSIAFFISLGAGLILVTLLLYVGWVQLGWKNPILLFLGILLLATIIAGVVLNTIFLVREIRRNEQHDAFINAVTHELKTPVASIRLYLETLQSRAVDEEKRKEFYRIMLDDSDRLLQTIEQVLRTGRMGGSRKLNITRIDLSQVIEESLARARAIYRLAPEALTFQPSGATTISGDADEVRAAVSNLIDNAVKYSGTNVKVRVETEKVADLVTLRVIDEGPGIPKTELKQIFKRFHRVPGSLATRVKGTGLGLYIVRSVAKRHGGRAWAESEGPGRGSTFVLQLPAIK
;
A
#
# COMPACT_ATOMS: atom_id res chain seq x y z
N MET A 1 18.66 9.85 9.20
CA MET A 1 18.99 11.31 9.26
C MET A 1 18.06 12.17 8.40
N VAL A 2 17.60 11.72 7.23
CA VAL A 2 16.70 12.46 6.31
C VAL A 2 15.30 12.72 6.89
N LEU A 3 14.70 11.78 7.63
CA LEU A 3 13.36 11.91 8.22
C LEU A 3 13.26 12.99 9.32
N ALA A 4 14.34 13.23 10.08
CA ALA A 4 14.36 14.27 11.10
C ALA A 4 14.41 15.69 10.49
N GLY A 5 15.04 15.85 9.34
CA GLY A 5 15.09 17.13 8.61
C GLY A 5 13.72 17.55 8.06
N ARG A 6 12.95 16.60 7.52
CA ARG A 6 11.65 16.87 6.88
C ARG A 6 10.52 17.16 7.87
N ARG A 7 10.49 16.49 9.03
CA ARG A 7 9.59 16.86 10.14
C ARG A 7 9.84 18.29 10.59
N LYS A 8 11.11 18.70 10.63
CA LYS A 8 11.49 20.09 10.92
C LYS A 8 11.01 21.05 9.83
N SER A 9 11.07 20.67 8.54
CA SER A 9 10.55 21.49 7.44
C SER A 9 9.04 21.68 7.51
N ILE A 10 8.27 20.63 7.78
CA ILE A 10 6.82 20.73 7.97
C ILE A 10 6.48 21.64 9.16
N ALA A 11 7.15 21.42 10.31
CA ALA A 11 6.98 22.28 11.47
C ALA A 11 7.38 23.73 11.18
N PHE A 12 8.44 23.96 10.40
CA PHE A 12 8.86 25.29 9.97
C PHE A 12 7.78 25.97 9.12
N PHE A 13 7.21 25.33 8.11
CA PHE A 13 6.16 25.95 7.28
C PHE A 13 4.86 26.21 8.05
N ILE A 14 4.50 25.33 8.99
CA ILE A 14 3.34 25.56 9.88
C ILE A 14 3.62 26.76 10.79
N SER A 15 4.80 26.84 11.42
CA SER A 15 5.15 27.95 12.31
C SER A 15 5.29 29.27 11.55
N LEU A 16 5.83 29.23 10.33
CA LEU A 16 5.89 30.40 9.46
C LEU A 16 4.49 30.90 9.08
N GLY A 17 3.58 29.99 8.69
CA GLY A 17 2.18 30.31 8.41
C GLY A 17 1.47 30.93 9.61
N ALA A 18 1.64 30.34 10.79
CA ALA A 18 1.09 30.88 12.03
C ALA A 18 1.67 32.27 12.39
N GLY A 19 2.98 32.44 12.19
CA GLY A 19 3.65 33.75 12.39
C GLY A 19 3.14 34.82 11.45
N LEU A 20 2.95 34.49 10.15
CA LEU A 20 2.38 35.42 9.16
C LEU A 20 0.93 35.81 9.53
N ILE A 21 0.12 34.87 9.96
CA ILE A 21 -1.25 35.17 10.44
C ILE A 21 -1.20 36.10 11.64
N LEU A 22 -0.32 35.84 12.63
CA LEU A 22 -0.17 36.69 13.82
C LEU A 22 0.24 38.13 13.44
N VAL A 23 1.23 38.28 12.58
CA VAL A 23 1.67 39.62 12.08
C VAL A 23 0.54 40.34 11.35
N THR A 24 -0.21 39.64 10.50
CA THR A 24 -1.37 40.18 9.78
C THR A 24 -2.46 40.66 10.74
N LEU A 25 -2.74 39.89 11.80
CA LEU A 25 -3.69 40.29 12.84
C LEU A 25 -3.24 41.53 13.62
N LEU A 26 -1.96 41.61 13.98
CA LEU A 26 -1.42 42.78 14.68
C LEU A 26 -1.48 44.04 13.80
N LEU A 27 -1.13 43.94 12.52
CA LEU A 27 -1.27 45.05 11.56
C LEU A 27 -2.73 45.46 11.39
N TYR A 28 -3.67 44.49 11.35
CA TYR A 28 -5.10 44.75 11.28
C TYR A 28 -5.61 45.53 12.51
N VAL A 29 -5.20 45.10 13.72
CA VAL A 29 -5.57 45.81 14.96
C VAL A 29 -5.10 47.28 14.91
N GLY A 30 -3.84 47.51 14.49
CA GLY A 30 -3.33 48.88 14.30
C GLY A 30 -4.16 49.68 13.30
N TRP A 31 -4.55 49.06 12.20
CA TRP A 31 -5.35 49.72 11.15
C TRP A 31 -6.79 50.01 11.61
N VAL A 32 -7.43 49.14 12.39
CA VAL A 32 -8.72 49.38 13.00
C VAL A 32 -8.68 50.57 13.96
N GLN A 33 -7.62 50.72 14.75
CA GLN A 33 -7.46 51.89 15.66
C GLN A 33 -7.34 53.20 14.90
N LEU A 34 -6.74 53.22 13.70
CA LEU A 34 -6.66 54.43 12.89
C LEU A 34 -7.94 54.72 12.10
N GLY A 35 -8.64 53.69 11.63
CA GLY A 35 -9.76 53.78 10.68
C GLY A 35 -11.15 53.53 11.27
N TRP A 36 -11.30 53.40 12.58
CA TRP A 36 -12.56 52.93 13.22
C TRP A 36 -13.77 53.82 12.99
N LYS A 37 -13.55 55.11 12.66
CA LYS A 37 -14.62 56.07 12.38
C LYS A 37 -15.25 55.90 10.98
N ASN A 38 -14.64 55.12 10.08
CA ASN A 38 -15.14 54.91 8.72
C ASN A 38 -15.59 53.45 8.51
N PRO A 39 -16.90 53.15 8.49
CA PRO A 39 -17.40 51.79 8.40
C PRO A 39 -17.02 51.05 7.08
N ILE A 40 -16.85 51.82 5.99
CA ILE A 40 -16.46 51.27 4.69
C ILE A 40 -15.00 50.76 4.77
N LEU A 41 -14.10 51.53 5.36
CA LEU A 41 -12.71 51.14 5.54
C LEU A 41 -12.58 49.92 6.45
N LEU A 42 -13.37 49.86 7.52
CA LEU A 42 -13.41 48.70 8.41
C LEU A 42 -13.85 47.42 7.66
N PHE A 43 -14.94 47.53 6.88
CA PHE A 43 -15.43 46.37 6.08
C PHE A 43 -14.39 45.88 5.08
N LEU A 44 -13.77 46.80 4.31
CA LEU A 44 -12.69 46.44 3.36
C LEU A 44 -11.50 45.80 4.05
N GLY A 45 -11.13 46.26 5.23
CA GLY A 45 -10.04 45.68 6.01
C GLY A 45 -10.36 44.29 6.53
N ILE A 46 -11.59 44.02 7.00
CA ILE A 46 -12.01 42.66 7.38
C ILE A 46 -11.94 41.73 6.18
N LEU A 47 -12.45 42.19 5.02
CA LEU A 47 -12.43 41.37 3.80
C LEU A 47 -11.00 41.06 3.35
N LEU A 48 -10.11 42.05 3.38
CA LEU A 48 -8.68 41.90 3.04
C LEU A 48 -8.01 40.93 4.03
N LEU A 49 -8.22 41.09 5.34
CA LEU A 49 -7.68 40.18 6.37
C LEU A 49 -8.14 38.74 6.15
N ALA A 50 -9.44 38.54 5.93
CA ALA A 50 -9.99 37.20 5.66
C ALA A 50 -9.36 36.57 4.43
N THR A 51 -9.15 37.35 3.35
CA THR A 51 -8.52 36.86 2.11
C THR A 51 -7.05 36.46 2.34
N ILE A 52 -6.29 37.26 3.08
CA ILE A 52 -4.88 36.96 3.40
C ILE A 52 -4.79 35.69 4.26
N ILE A 53 -5.62 35.57 5.32
CA ILE A 53 -5.64 34.39 6.19
C ILE A 53 -6.00 33.14 5.36
N ALA A 54 -7.05 33.22 4.55
CA ALA A 54 -7.44 32.10 3.67
C ALA A 54 -6.31 31.70 2.72
N GLY A 55 -5.64 32.67 2.11
CA GLY A 55 -4.48 32.44 1.24
C GLY A 55 -3.31 31.74 1.95
N VAL A 56 -2.95 32.21 3.14
CA VAL A 56 -1.87 31.60 3.95
C VAL A 56 -2.23 30.17 4.37
N VAL A 57 -3.47 29.95 4.80
CA VAL A 57 -3.95 28.60 5.20
C VAL A 57 -3.93 27.64 4.01
N LEU A 58 -4.47 28.05 2.86
CA LEU A 58 -4.48 27.23 1.65
C LEU A 58 -3.07 26.92 1.16
N ASN A 59 -2.18 27.93 1.15
CA ASN A 59 -0.79 27.72 0.77
C ASN A 59 -0.07 26.75 1.72
N THR A 60 -0.28 26.87 3.03
CA THR A 60 0.30 25.96 4.03
C THR A 60 -0.21 24.53 3.83
N ILE A 61 -1.51 24.35 3.59
CA ILE A 61 -2.11 23.03 3.31
C ILE A 61 -1.50 22.44 2.03
N PHE A 62 -1.35 23.25 0.98
CA PHE A 62 -0.75 22.82 -0.28
C PHE A 62 0.71 22.39 -0.10
N LEU A 63 1.53 23.18 0.57
CA LEU A 63 2.93 22.85 0.86
C LEU A 63 3.07 21.56 1.69
N VAL A 64 2.27 21.40 2.75
CA VAL A 64 2.31 20.19 3.56
C VAL A 64 1.90 18.96 2.74
N ARG A 65 0.90 19.08 1.87
CA ARG A 65 0.49 17.99 0.96
C ARG A 65 1.60 17.63 -0.02
N GLU A 66 2.27 18.63 -0.59
CA GLU A 66 3.35 18.44 -1.56
C GLU A 66 4.58 17.77 -0.90
N ILE A 67 4.97 18.21 0.30
CA ILE A 67 6.05 17.59 1.06
C ILE A 67 5.73 16.11 1.33
N ARG A 68 4.49 15.80 1.78
CA ARG A 68 4.06 14.41 2.02
C ARG A 68 4.05 13.58 0.75
N ARG A 69 3.66 14.16 -0.37
CA ARG A 69 3.66 13.49 -1.67
C ARG A 69 5.08 13.15 -2.11
N ASN A 70 6.01 14.09 -1.96
CA ASN A 70 7.43 13.87 -2.26
C ASN A 70 8.05 12.82 -1.33
N GLU A 71 7.71 12.81 -0.02
CA GLU A 71 8.15 11.76 0.90
C GLU A 71 7.70 10.36 0.45
N GLN A 72 6.45 10.24 -0.01
CA GLN A 72 5.94 8.98 -0.53
C GLN A 72 6.66 8.56 -1.82
N HIS A 73 7.00 9.52 -2.68
CA HIS A 73 7.74 9.25 -3.91
C HIS A 73 9.18 8.79 -3.63
N ASP A 74 9.89 9.46 -2.72
CA ASP A 74 11.25 9.06 -2.35
C ASP A 74 11.27 7.69 -1.65
N ALA A 75 10.32 7.43 -0.76
CA ALA A 75 10.15 6.13 -0.13
C ALA A 75 9.90 5.03 -1.18
N PHE A 76 9.14 5.35 -2.23
CA PHE A 76 8.94 4.45 -3.38
C PHE A 76 10.24 4.12 -4.09
N ILE A 77 10.97 5.13 -4.56
CA ILE A 77 12.22 4.93 -5.29
C ILE A 77 13.21 4.10 -4.45
N ASN A 78 13.34 4.43 -3.15
CA ASN A 78 14.24 3.71 -2.25
C ASN A 78 13.81 2.25 -2.04
N ALA A 79 12.51 1.99 -1.82
CA ALA A 79 12.01 0.63 -1.62
C ALA A 79 12.17 -0.22 -2.88
N VAL A 80 11.80 0.30 -4.05
CA VAL A 80 11.95 -0.41 -5.34
C VAL A 80 13.42 -0.66 -5.63
N THR A 81 14.29 0.34 -5.45
CA THR A 81 15.73 0.19 -5.68
C THR A 81 16.33 -0.90 -4.78
N HIS A 82 15.93 -0.93 -3.50
CA HIS A 82 16.40 -1.95 -2.57
C HIS A 82 15.92 -3.36 -2.96
N GLU A 83 14.64 -3.51 -3.30
CA GLU A 83 14.06 -4.80 -3.70
C GLU A 83 14.60 -5.33 -5.04
N LEU A 84 15.03 -4.44 -5.94
CA LEU A 84 15.70 -4.82 -7.19
C LEU A 84 17.20 -5.12 -6.99
N LYS A 85 17.89 -4.36 -6.13
CA LYS A 85 19.35 -4.52 -5.92
C LYS A 85 19.69 -5.86 -5.28
N THR A 86 18.88 -6.37 -4.37
CA THR A 86 19.15 -7.61 -3.63
C THR A 86 19.23 -8.83 -4.57
N PRO A 87 18.21 -9.14 -5.40
CA PRO A 87 18.30 -10.28 -6.33
C PRO A 87 19.37 -10.10 -7.41
N VAL A 88 19.60 -8.87 -7.90
CA VAL A 88 20.69 -8.59 -8.85
C VAL A 88 22.06 -8.90 -8.23
N ALA A 89 22.28 -8.48 -6.99
CA ALA A 89 23.54 -8.76 -6.28
C ALA A 89 23.73 -10.26 -6.03
N SER A 90 22.66 -10.98 -5.72
CA SER A 90 22.67 -12.44 -5.52
C SER A 90 23.02 -13.16 -6.83
N ILE A 91 22.31 -12.86 -7.92
CA ILE A 91 22.59 -13.43 -9.25
C ILE A 91 24.06 -13.18 -9.64
N ARG A 92 24.52 -11.94 -9.47
CA ARG A 92 25.90 -11.57 -9.79
C ARG A 92 26.91 -12.37 -8.95
N LEU A 93 26.69 -12.51 -7.65
CA LEU A 93 27.56 -13.28 -6.75
C LEU A 93 27.71 -14.73 -7.21
N TYR A 94 26.59 -15.40 -7.55
CA TYR A 94 26.63 -16.79 -8.00
C TYR A 94 27.32 -16.92 -9.36
N LEU A 95 27.10 -15.99 -10.30
CA LEU A 95 27.80 -15.95 -11.58
C LEU A 95 29.32 -15.76 -11.40
N GLU A 96 29.74 -14.81 -10.57
CA GLU A 96 31.15 -14.56 -10.25
C GLU A 96 31.80 -15.79 -9.57
N THR A 97 31.03 -16.48 -8.70
CA THR A 97 31.50 -17.72 -8.05
C THR A 97 31.70 -18.84 -9.05
N LEU A 98 30.74 -19.03 -9.96
CA LEU A 98 30.83 -20.03 -11.02
C LEU A 98 31.98 -19.76 -12.02
N GLN A 99 32.32 -18.48 -12.23
CA GLN A 99 33.41 -18.07 -13.12
C GLN A 99 34.78 -18.22 -12.46
N SER A 100 34.88 -17.99 -11.15
CA SER A 100 36.17 -17.90 -10.43
C SER A 100 36.62 -19.21 -9.77
N ARG A 101 35.71 -20.20 -9.63
CA ARG A 101 35.98 -21.45 -8.91
C ARG A 101 35.37 -22.65 -9.63
N ALA A 102 36.07 -23.78 -9.55
CA ALA A 102 35.48 -25.07 -9.91
C ALA A 102 34.44 -25.46 -8.85
N VAL A 103 33.20 -25.59 -9.27
CA VAL A 103 32.06 -25.95 -8.40
C VAL A 103 31.57 -27.32 -8.82
N ASP A 104 31.27 -28.18 -7.84
CA ASP A 104 30.70 -29.50 -8.13
C ASP A 104 29.32 -29.38 -8.78
N GLU A 105 28.87 -30.42 -9.46
CA GLU A 105 27.64 -30.40 -10.29
C GLU A 105 26.39 -30.15 -9.45
N GLU A 106 26.31 -30.65 -8.21
CA GLU A 106 25.16 -30.44 -7.34
C GLU A 106 25.04 -28.98 -6.93
N LYS A 107 26.13 -28.37 -6.46
CA LYS A 107 26.16 -26.94 -6.12
C LYS A 107 25.92 -26.05 -7.34
N ARG A 108 26.42 -26.46 -8.51
CA ARG A 108 26.17 -25.73 -9.76
C ARG A 108 24.67 -25.68 -10.08
N LYS A 109 23.97 -26.81 -9.96
CA LYS A 109 22.50 -26.87 -10.12
C LYS A 109 21.76 -26.05 -9.09
N GLU A 110 22.23 -26.07 -7.84
CA GLU A 110 21.66 -25.23 -6.78
C GLU A 110 21.81 -23.74 -7.09
N PHE A 111 22.99 -23.30 -7.54
CA PHE A 111 23.22 -21.90 -7.91
C PHE A 111 22.36 -21.47 -9.09
N TYR A 112 22.20 -22.28 -10.11
CA TYR A 112 21.28 -22.00 -11.21
C TYR A 112 19.84 -21.84 -10.72
N ARG A 113 19.39 -22.69 -9.82
CA ARG A 113 18.04 -22.59 -9.25
C ARG A 113 17.85 -21.29 -8.46
N ILE A 114 18.81 -20.92 -7.64
CA ILE A 114 18.74 -19.66 -6.87
C ILE A 114 18.70 -18.45 -7.80
N MET A 115 19.52 -18.45 -8.86
CA MET A 115 19.53 -17.36 -9.85
C MET A 115 18.22 -17.26 -10.62
N LEU A 116 17.60 -18.37 -10.97
CA LEU A 116 16.27 -18.39 -11.60
C LEU A 116 15.20 -17.87 -10.67
N ASP A 117 15.18 -18.31 -9.40
CA ASP A 117 14.23 -17.83 -8.37
C ASP A 117 14.40 -16.30 -8.15
N ASP A 118 15.62 -15.79 -8.14
CA ASP A 118 15.90 -14.35 -8.02
C ASP A 118 15.51 -13.57 -9.28
N SER A 119 15.65 -14.15 -10.47
CA SER A 119 15.21 -13.56 -11.75
C SER A 119 13.68 -13.46 -11.79
N ASP A 120 12.95 -14.50 -11.40
CA ASP A 120 11.49 -14.50 -11.34
C ASP A 120 10.98 -13.46 -10.33
N ARG A 121 11.68 -13.33 -9.22
CA ARG A 121 11.39 -12.28 -8.23
C ARG A 121 11.59 -10.87 -8.76
N LEU A 122 12.63 -10.63 -9.58
CA LEU A 122 12.84 -9.35 -10.27
C LEU A 122 11.67 -9.04 -11.19
N LEU A 123 11.24 -9.99 -12.01
CA LEU A 123 10.11 -9.83 -12.92
C LEU A 123 8.82 -9.50 -12.16
N GLN A 124 8.53 -10.22 -11.07
CA GLN A 124 7.36 -9.96 -10.22
C GLN A 124 7.40 -8.53 -9.61
N THR A 125 8.58 -8.09 -9.16
CA THR A 125 8.75 -6.73 -8.60
C THR A 125 8.50 -5.67 -9.67
N ILE A 126 9.05 -5.84 -10.89
CA ILE A 126 8.85 -4.93 -12.01
C ILE A 126 7.37 -4.86 -12.39
N GLU A 127 6.69 -6.00 -12.54
CA GLU A 127 5.26 -6.04 -12.84
C GLU A 127 4.42 -5.33 -11.77
N GLN A 128 4.74 -5.53 -10.50
CA GLN A 128 4.05 -4.88 -9.40
C GLN A 128 4.21 -3.36 -9.43
N VAL A 129 5.40 -2.86 -9.74
CA VAL A 129 5.71 -1.44 -9.93
C VAL A 129 4.91 -0.87 -11.11
N LEU A 130 4.93 -1.54 -12.27
CA LEU A 130 4.19 -1.13 -13.46
C LEU A 130 2.67 -1.11 -13.22
N ARG A 131 2.12 -2.12 -12.56
CA ARG A 131 0.70 -2.15 -12.15
C ARG A 131 0.35 -0.97 -11.26
N THR A 132 1.20 -0.67 -10.26
CA THR A 132 0.99 0.46 -9.34
C THR A 132 1.02 1.81 -10.06
N GLY A 133 1.90 1.97 -11.04
CA GLY A 133 1.96 3.16 -11.90
C GLY A 133 0.68 3.34 -12.75
N ARG A 134 0.19 2.24 -13.32
CA ARG A 134 -1.04 2.24 -14.14
C ARG A 134 -2.30 2.52 -13.33
N MET A 135 -2.36 2.12 -12.06
CA MET A 135 -3.50 2.38 -11.16
C MET A 135 -3.65 3.85 -10.77
N GLY A 136 -2.60 4.68 -10.93
CA GLY A 136 -2.66 6.14 -10.72
C GLY A 136 -3.28 6.92 -11.89
N GLY A 137 -3.53 6.29 -13.03
CA GLY A 137 -4.09 6.91 -14.24
C GLY A 137 -5.59 6.62 -14.44
N SER A 138 -6.24 7.44 -15.28
CA SER A 138 -7.66 7.30 -15.65
C SER A 138 -7.91 6.17 -16.67
N ARG A 139 -7.21 5.03 -16.59
CA ARG A 139 -7.49 3.92 -17.48
C ARG A 139 -8.91 3.40 -17.25
N LYS A 140 -9.71 3.31 -18.30
CA LYS A 140 -11.04 2.67 -18.26
C LYS A 140 -10.86 1.20 -17.86
N LEU A 141 -11.69 0.74 -16.91
CA LEU A 141 -11.77 -0.66 -16.52
C LEU A 141 -12.42 -1.45 -17.65
N ASN A 142 -11.89 -2.63 -17.92
CA ASN A 142 -12.55 -3.61 -18.79
C ASN A 142 -13.52 -4.42 -17.91
N ILE A 143 -14.73 -3.88 -17.74
CA ILE A 143 -15.73 -4.48 -16.85
C ILE A 143 -16.36 -5.71 -17.53
N THR A 144 -16.16 -6.86 -16.92
CA THR A 144 -16.72 -8.15 -17.33
C THR A 144 -17.39 -8.84 -16.13
N ARG A 145 -18.16 -9.89 -16.42
CA ARG A 145 -18.69 -10.79 -15.40
C ARG A 145 -17.58 -11.73 -14.94
N ILE A 146 -17.34 -11.81 -13.64
CA ILE A 146 -16.27 -12.59 -13.02
C ILE A 146 -16.87 -13.52 -11.98
N ASP A 147 -16.54 -14.81 -12.06
CA ASP A 147 -16.72 -15.74 -10.96
C ASP A 147 -15.53 -15.61 -10.00
N LEU A 148 -15.78 -15.00 -8.84
CA LEU A 148 -14.74 -14.77 -7.84
C LEU A 148 -14.22 -16.09 -7.24
N SER A 149 -15.06 -17.14 -7.15
CA SER A 149 -14.64 -18.45 -6.66
C SER A 149 -13.56 -19.05 -7.56
N GLN A 150 -13.76 -18.98 -8.88
CA GLN A 150 -12.77 -19.45 -9.84
C GLN A 150 -11.44 -18.69 -9.69
N VAL A 151 -11.50 -17.37 -9.58
CA VAL A 151 -10.29 -16.52 -9.39
C VAL A 151 -9.55 -16.87 -8.09
N ILE A 152 -10.30 -17.19 -7.02
CA ILE A 152 -9.72 -17.61 -5.74
C ILE A 152 -9.03 -18.97 -5.90
N GLU A 153 -9.70 -19.96 -6.47
CA GLU A 153 -9.14 -21.31 -6.66
C GLU A 153 -7.87 -21.30 -7.52
N GLU A 154 -7.87 -20.56 -8.64
CA GLU A 154 -6.69 -20.34 -9.48
C GLU A 154 -5.55 -19.70 -8.68
N SER A 155 -5.85 -18.69 -7.85
CA SER A 155 -4.86 -18.00 -7.03
C SER A 155 -4.29 -18.89 -5.92
N LEU A 156 -5.12 -19.72 -5.29
CA LEU A 156 -4.70 -20.70 -4.28
C LEU A 156 -3.83 -21.80 -4.90
N ALA A 157 -4.22 -22.33 -6.05
CA ALA A 157 -3.43 -23.33 -6.78
C ALA A 157 -2.04 -22.78 -7.14
N ARG A 158 -1.99 -21.54 -7.64
CA ARG A 158 -0.74 -20.85 -7.94
C ARG A 158 0.13 -20.65 -6.69
N ALA A 159 -0.48 -20.22 -5.57
CA ALA A 159 0.25 -20.00 -4.32
C ALA A 159 0.80 -21.34 -3.77
N ARG A 160 0.03 -22.43 -3.80
CA ARG A 160 0.53 -23.76 -3.42
C ARG A 160 1.75 -24.18 -4.25
N ALA A 161 1.72 -23.97 -5.55
CA ALA A 161 2.83 -24.30 -6.44
C ALA A 161 4.08 -23.46 -6.15
N ILE A 162 3.95 -22.13 -6.03
CA ILE A 162 5.06 -21.21 -5.79
C ILE A 162 5.72 -21.45 -4.43
N TYR A 163 4.91 -21.62 -3.37
CA TYR A 163 5.41 -21.76 -2.00
C TYR A 163 5.59 -23.23 -1.57
N ARG A 164 5.33 -24.20 -2.48
CA ARG A 164 5.43 -25.65 -2.24
C ARG A 164 4.66 -26.10 -1.00
N LEU A 165 3.41 -25.64 -0.90
CA LEU A 165 2.56 -25.87 0.25
C LEU A 165 1.71 -27.15 0.07
N ALA A 166 1.47 -27.84 1.17
CA ALA A 166 0.49 -28.92 1.22
C ALA A 166 -0.94 -28.39 0.96
N PRO A 167 -1.84 -29.21 0.39
CA PRO A 167 -3.21 -28.77 0.08
C PRO A 167 -3.95 -28.17 1.28
N GLU A 168 -3.70 -28.68 2.47
CA GLU A 168 -4.37 -28.31 3.73
C GLU A 168 -3.92 -26.94 4.26
N ALA A 169 -2.76 -26.46 3.80
CA ALA A 169 -2.21 -25.16 4.23
C ALA A 169 -3.06 -23.98 3.76
N LEU A 170 -3.74 -24.15 2.62
CA LEU A 170 -4.62 -23.12 2.02
C LEU A 170 -6.00 -23.74 1.78
N THR A 171 -7.01 -23.29 2.51
CA THR A 171 -8.39 -23.79 2.39
C THR A 171 -9.32 -22.71 1.86
N PHE A 172 -10.32 -23.12 1.07
CA PHE A 172 -11.35 -22.22 0.57
C PHE A 172 -12.74 -22.73 0.99
N GLN A 173 -13.54 -21.84 1.53
CA GLN A 173 -14.92 -22.09 1.95
C GLN A 173 -15.85 -21.11 1.21
N PRO A 174 -16.39 -21.51 0.07
CA PRO A 174 -17.34 -20.68 -0.67
C PRO A 174 -18.70 -20.65 0.05
N SER A 175 -19.32 -19.48 0.11
CA SER A 175 -20.69 -19.32 0.59
C SER A 175 -21.48 -18.42 -0.37
N GLY A 176 -22.51 -18.98 -0.98
CA GLY A 176 -23.39 -18.27 -1.90
C GLY A 176 -22.81 -17.98 -3.29
N ALA A 177 -23.56 -17.22 -4.08
CA ALA A 177 -23.13 -16.81 -5.41
C ALA A 177 -22.04 -15.72 -5.35
N THR A 178 -20.91 -15.97 -5.96
CA THR A 178 -19.71 -15.11 -5.91
C THR A 178 -19.46 -14.33 -7.21
N THR A 179 -20.51 -14.13 -8.02
CA THR A 179 -20.36 -13.39 -9.27
C THR A 179 -20.34 -11.89 -9.04
N ILE A 180 -19.30 -11.23 -9.55
CA ILE A 180 -19.07 -9.79 -9.47
C ILE A 180 -18.91 -9.19 -10.86
N SER A 181 -19.04 -7.85 -10.94
CA SER A 181 -18.74 -7.06 -12.13
C SER A 181 -17.41 -6.34 -11.92
N GLY A 182 -16.44 -6.56 -12.80
CA GLY A 182 -15.12 -5.95 -12.63
C GLY A 182 -14.15 -6.22 -13.76
N ASP A 183 -12.94 -5.69 -13.60
CA ASP A 183 -11.80 -5.98 -14.47
C ASP A 183 -11.09 -7.24 -13.93
N ALA A 184 -11.12 -8.31 -14.71
CA ALA A 184 -10.64 -9.63 -14.28
C ALA A 184 -9.16 -9.64 -13.87
N ASP A 185 -8.31 -8.87 -14.57
CA ASP A 185 -6.88 -8.79 -14.26
C ASP A 185 -6.64 -8.03 -12.95
N GLU A 186 -7.42 -6.98 -12.69
CA GLU A 186 -7.31 -6.23 -11.43
C GLU A 186 -7.84 -7.03 -10.25
N VAL A 187 -8.97 -7.71 -10.39
CA VAL A 187 -9.53 -8.58 -9.33
C VAL A 187 -8.59 -9.73 -9.02
N ARG A 188 -8.06 -10.43 -10.06
CA ARG A 188 -7.05 -11.48 -9.88
C ARG A 188 -5.82 -10.96 -9.15
N ALA A 189 -5.33 -9.76 -9.50
CA ALA A 189 -4.20 -9.15 -8.83
C ALA A 189 -4.50 -8.85 -7.34
N ALA A 190 -5.69 -8.38 -7.01
CA ALA A 190 -6.08 -8.12 -5.63
C ALA A 190 -6.16 -9.41 -4.81
N VAL A 191 -6.81 -10.46 -5.33
CA VAL A 191 -6.94 -11.77 -4.67
C VAL A 191 -5.57 -12.39 -4.45
N SER A 192 -4.71 -12.44 -5.47
CA SER A 192 -3.34 -12.97 -5.35
C SER A 192 -2.52 -12.21 -4.31
N ASN A 193 -2.61 -10.86 -4.26
CA ASN A 193 -1.89 -10.08 -3.26
C ASN A 193 -2.35 -10.38 -1.82
N LEU A 194 -3.64 -10.65 -1.59
CA LEU A 194 -4.15 -11.04 -0.28
C LEU A 194 -3.62 -12.40 0.15
N ILE A 195 -3.69 -13.40 -0.75
CA ILE A 195 -3.23 -14.77 -0.48
C ILE A 195 -1.72 -14.78 -0.27
N ASP A 196 -0.93 -14.14 -1.15
CA ASP A 196 0.52 -14.05 -1.03
C ASP A 196 0.94 -13.37 0.29
N ASN A 197 0.20 -12.33 0.70
CA ASN A 197 0.46 -11.65 1.95
C ASN A 197 0.22 -12.59 3.15
N ALA A 198 -0.90 -13.27 3.18
CA ALA A 198 -1.24 -14.23 4.24
C ALA A 198 -0.20 -15.36 4.33
N VAL A 199 0.22 -15.95 3.20
CA VAL A 199 1.27 -16.99 3.16
C VAL A 199 2.61 -16.46 3.68
N LYS A 200 3.06 -15.31 3.20
CA LYS A 200 4.36 -14.72 3.58
C LYS A 200 4.47 -14.41 5.07
N TYR A 201 3.37 -14.02 5.69
CA TYR A 201 3.35 -13.65 7.11
C TYR A 201 2.94 -14.79 8.04
N SER A 202 2.47 -15.94 7.55
CA SER A 202 2.14 -17.11 8.39
C SER A 202 3.36 -17.82 8.99
N GLY A 203 4.57 -17.51 8.55
CA GLY A 203 5.80 -18.14 9.09
C GLY A 203 6.00 -19.57 8.56
N THR A 204 6.49 -20.48 9.42
CA THR A 204 6.86 -21.86 9.02
C THR A 204 5.66 -22.80 8.92
N ASN A 205 4.60 -22.56 9.68
CA ASN A 205 3.37 -23.35 9.65
C ASN A 205 2.28 -22.52 8.97
N VAL A 206 2.24 -22.61 7.64
CA VAL A 206 1.27 -21.86 6.84
C VAL A 206 -0.12 -22.44 7.01
N LYS A 207 -1.03 -21.65 7.57
CA LYS A 207 -2.47 -21.93 7.65
C LYS A 207 -3.24 -20.69 7.24
N VAL A 208 -3.82 -20.74 6.05
CA VAL A 208 -4.61 -19.66 5.49
C VAL A 208 -5.98 -20.20 5.11
N ARG A 209 -7.02 -19.56 5.60
CA ARG A 209 -8.41 -19.83 5.25
C ARG A 209 -8.98 -18.69 4.44
N VAL A 210 -9.57 -19.02 3.31
CA VAL A 210 -10.24 -18.07 2.43
C VAL A 210 -11.74 -18.36 2.51
N GLU A 211 -12.53 -17.33 2.72
CA GLU A 211 -13.99 -17.40 2.82
C GLU A 211 -14.62 -16.38 1.90
N THR A 212 -15.76 -16.70 1.32
CA THR A 212 -16.59 -15.74 0.59
C THR A 212 -17.98 -15.72 1.17
N GLU A 213 -18.58 -14.54 1.20
CA GLU A 213 -19.96 -14.35 1.65
C GLU A 213 -20.65 -13.33 0.75
N LYS A 214 -21.88 -13.60 0.37
CA LYS A 214 -22.73 -12.61 -0.33
C LYS A 214 -23.80 -12.11 0.62
N VAL A 215 -23.78 -10.80 0.88
CA VAL A 215 -24.80 -10.11 1.66
C VAL A 215 -25.37 -8.98 0.82
N ALA A 216 -26.65 -9.07 0.50
CA ALA A 216 -27.34 -8.14 -0.42
C ALA A 216 -26.60 -8.02 -1.76
N ASP A 217 -26.25 -6.80 -2.17
CA ASP A 217 -25.56 -6.49 -3.42
C ASP A 217 -24.01 -6.46 -3.26
N LEU A 218 -23.48 -7.09 -2.26
CA LEU A 218 -22.02 -7.12 -1.97
C LEU A 218 -21.52 -8.55 -1.81
N VAL A 219 -20.37 -8.83 -2.44
CA VAL A 219 -19.58 -10.04 -2.21
C VAL A 219 -18.36 -9.66 -1.39
N THR A 220 -18.17 -10.35 -0.28
CA THR A 220 -17.05 -10.15 0.65
C THR A 220 -16.14 -11.36 0.58
N LEU A 221 -14.86 -11.12 0.30
CA LEU A 221 -13.77 -12.08 0.40
C LEU A 221 -13.02 -11.81 1.69
N ARG A 222 -12.82 -12.84 2.52
CA ARG A 222 -12.00 -12.83 3.74
C ARG A 222 -10.82 -13.76 3.56
N VAL A 223 -9.62 -13.29 3.81
CA VAL A 223 -8.39 -14.09 3.86
C VAL A 223 -7.86 -14.02 5.28
N ILE A 224 -7.90 -15.15 5.95
CA ILE A 224 -7.62 -15.30 7.38
C ILE A 224 -6.30 -16.04 7.53
N ASP A 225 -5.35 -15.47 8.26
CA ASP A 225 -4.05 -16.08 8.59
C ASP A 225 -3.85 -16.23 10.10
N GLU A 226 -3.05 -17.20 10.49
CA GLU A 226 -2.58 -17.43 11.86
C GLU A 226 -1.19 -16.76 12.09
N GLY A 227 -0.91 -15.66 11.38
CA GLY A 227 0.37 -14.98 11.44
C GLY A 227 0.58 -14.15 12.72
N PRO A 228 1.57 -13.24 12.69
CA PRO A 228 1.98 -12.46 13.85
C PRO A 228 0.96 -11.40 14.30
N GLY A 229 -0.14 -11.23 13.57
CA GLY A 229 -1.12 -10.20 13.83
C GLY A 229 -0.63 -8.78 13.52
N ILE A 230 -1.53 -7.82 13.65
CA ILE A 230 -1.27 -6.42 13.28
C ILE A 230 -1.67 -5.51 14.44
N PRO A 231 -0.79 -4.61 14.92
CA PRO A 231 -1.14 -3.61 15.92
C PRO A 231 -2.30 -2.74 15.43
N LYS A 232 -3.24 -2.39 16.30
CA LYS A 232 -4.42 -1.58 15.96
C LYS A 232 -4.08 -0.24 15.30
N THR A 233 -2.96 0.38 15.69
CA THR A 233 -2.45 1.62 15.10
C THR A 233 -2.02 1.48 13.65
N GLU A 234 -1.67 0.26 13.23
CA GLU A 234 -1.14 -0.05 11.89
C GLU A 234 -2.22 -0.49 10.90
N LEU A 235 -3.40 -0.96 11.36
CA LEU A 235 -4.46 -1.51 10.50
C LEU A 235 -4.87 -0.60 9.33
N LYS A 236 -4.89 0.72 9.53
CA LYS A 236 -5.17 1.70 8.47
C LYS A 236 -3.93 2.03 7.64
N GLN A 237 -2.74 1.88 8.21
CA GLN A 237 -1.48 2.28 7.59
C GLN A 237 -0.98 1.24 6.58
N ILE A 238 -1.21 -0.05 6.84
CA ILE A 238 -0.76 -1.17 5.98
C ILE A 238 -1.28 -1.10 4.54
N PHE A 239 -2.36 -0.35 4.30
CA PHE A 239 -2.89 -0.09 2.95
C PHE A 239 -2.28 1.15 2.28
N LYS A 240 -1.34 1.84 2.91
CA LYS A 240 -0.59 2.93 2.26
C LYS A 240 0.53 2.36 1.41
N ARG A 241 0.89 3.08 0.36
CA ARG A 241 2.03 2.69 -0.50
C ARG A 241 3.29 2.55 0.34
N PHE A 242 4.02 1.44 0.16
CA PHE A 242 5.32 1.14 0.77
C PHE A 242 5.32 1.09 2.30
N HIS A 243 4.13 1.07 2.91
CA HIS A 243 4.04 0.94 4.35
C HIS A 243 4.30 -0.50 4.75
N ARG A 244 5.14 -0.68 5.75
CA ARG A 244 5.45 -1.96 6.38
C ARG A 244 5.42 -1.74 7.90
N VAL A 245 4.81 -2.68 8.62
CA VAL A 245 4.76 -2.62 10.08
C VAL A 245 6.19 -2.68 10.64
N PRO A 246 6.64 -1.69 11.44
CA PRO A 246 7.97 -1.73 12.04
C PRO A 246 8.10 -2.93 12.99
N GLY A 247 9.26 -3.60 12.98
CA GLY A 247 9.53 -4.70 13.91
C GLY A 247 10.35 -5.84 13.31
N SER A 248 10.71 -6.83 14.14
CA SER A 248 11.60 -7.94 13.78
C SER A 248 11.07 -8.84 12.66
N LEU A 249 9.76 -8.95 12.51
CA LEU A 249 9.12 -9.74 11.43
C LEU A 249 9.14 -9.00 10.09
N ALA A 250 9.01 -7.68 10.10
CA ALA A 250 9.07 -6.88 8.88
C ALA A 250 10.45 -6.94 8.20
N THR A 251 11.53 -7.15 8.96
CA THR A 251 12.88 -7.32 8.42
C THR A 251 13.11 -8.70 7.82
N ARG A 252 12.40 -9.73 8.28
CA ARG A 252 12.55 -11.11 7.79
C ARG A 252 11.71 -11.40 6.54
N VAL A 253 10.52 -10.80 6.42
CA VAL A 253 9.64 -10.99 5.27
C VAL A 253 9.99 -9.98 4.20
N LYS A 254 10.49 -10.44 3.06
CA LYS A 254 10.84 -9.60 1.91
C LYS A 254 9.58 -9.11 1.19
N GLY A 255 9.54 -7.82 0.78
CA GLY A 255 8.40 -7.30 0.00
C GLY A 255 8.39 -5.78 -0.12
N THR A 256 7.80 -5.29 -1.19
CA THR A 256 7.74 -3.87 -1.59
C THR A 256 6.80 -3.01 -0.75
N GLY A 257 5.87 -3.60 0.02
CA GLY A 257 4.78 -2.85 0.68
C GLY A 257 3.72 -2.31 -0.30
N LEU A 258 3.64 -2.87 -1.51
CA LEU A 258 2.66 -2.47 -2.54
C LEU A 258 1.41 -3.37 -2.58
N GLY A 259 1.49 -4.61 -2.12
CA GLY A 259 0.41 -5.60 -2.26
C GLY A 259 -0.93 -5.10 -1.72
N LEU A 260 -0.99 -4.71 -0.45
CA LEU A 260 -2.23 -4.22 0.17
C LEU A 260 -2.70 -2.87 -0.40
N TYR A 261 -1.78 -2.02 -0.85
CA TYR A 261 -2.14 -0.80 -1.58
C TYR A 261 -2.85 -1.13 -2.91
N ILE A 262 -2.37 -2.15 -3.65
CA ILE A 262 -3.03 -2.64 -4.88
C ILE A 262 -4.44 -3.12 -4.55
N VAL A 263 -4.60 -3.96 -3.51
CA VAL A 263 -5.92 -4.44 -3.07
C VAL A 263 -6.89 -3.29 -2.80
N ARG A 264 -6.47 -2.29 -2.02
CA ARG A 264 -7.29 -1.12 -1.72
C ARG A 264 -7.62 -0.29 -2.95
N SER A 265 -6.67 -0.15 -3.87
CA SER A 265 -6.87 0.60 -5.11
C SER A 265 -7.86 -0.09 -6.03
N VAL A 266 -7.75 -1.42 -6.18
CA VAL A 266 -8.71 -2.24 -6.94
C VAL A 266 -10.09 -2.14 -6.32
N ALA A 267 -10.23 -2.36 -5.02
CA ALA A 267 -11.50 -2.24 -4.31
C ALA A 267 -12.18 -0.89 -4.61
N LYS A 268 -11.44 0.21 -4.44
CA LYS A 268 -11.95 1.57 -4.67
C LYS A 268 -12.38 1.81 -6.13
N ARG A 269 -11.61 1.33 -7.11
CA ARG A 269 -11.93 1.47 -8.53
C ARG A 269 -13.18 0.70 -8.94
N HIS A 270 -13.48 -0.40 -8.22
CA HIS A 270 -14.66 -1.24 -8.44
C HIS A 270 -15.86 -0.85 -7.54
N GLY A 271 -15.81 0.32 -6.88
CA GLY A 271 -16.90 0.78 -6.00
C GLY A 271 -17.02 0.01 -4.68
N GLY A 272 -16.00 -0.80 -4.34
CA GLY A 272 -15.93 -1.60 -3.13
C GLY A 272 -15.02 -1.00 -2.05
N ARG A 273 -14.64 -1.86 -1.07
CA ARG A 273 -13.78 -1.51 0.07
C ARG A 273 -12.78 -2.61 0.37
N ALA A 274 -11.65 -2.25 0.99
CA ALA A 274 -10.71 -3.21 1.55
C ALA A 274 -10.22 -2.71 2.90
N TRP A 275 -10.16 -3.64 3.89
CA TRP A 275 -9.67 -3.37 5.24
C TRP A 275 -9.05 -4.62 5.84
N ALA A 276 -8.46 -4.48 7.02
CA ALA A 276 -7.93 -5.59 7.80
C ALA A 276 -8.45 -5.54 9.22
N GLU A 277 -8.60 -6.70 9.81
CA GLU A 277 -9.01 -6.93 11.19
C GLU A 277 -7.92 -7.76 11.87
N SER A 278 -7.55 -7.41 13.11
CA SER A 278 -6.65 -8.20 13.95
C SER A 278 -6.87 -7.82 15.39
N GLU A 279 -6.88 -8.81 16.27
CA GLU A 279 -6.96 -8.57 17.71
C GLU A 279 -5.65 -8.03 18.31
N GLY A 280 -4.57 -8.08 17.52
CA GLY A 280 -3.26 -7.58 17.90
C GLY A 280 -2.13 -8.60 17.64
N PRO A 281 -0.92 -8.30 18.13
CA PRO A 281 0.23 -9.17 17.94
C PRO A 281 0.00 -10.60 18.46
N GLY A 282 0.36 -11.61 17.64
CA GLY A 282 0.23 -13.03 17.94
C GLY A 282 -1.17 -13.63 17.74
N ARG A 283 -2.14 -12.84 17.23
CA ARG A 283 -3.54 -13.27 17.07
C ARG A 283 -3.98 -13.45 15.63
N GLY A 284 -3.04 -13.50 14.68
CA GLY A 284 -3.34 -13.58 13.26
C GLY A 284 -4.00 -12.32 12.72
N SER A 285 -4.38 -12.37 11.45
CA SER A 285 -5.06 -11.26 10.77
C SER A 285 -6.12 -11.76 9.81
N THR A 286 -7.12 -10.92 9.57
CA THR A 286 -8.13 -11.12 8.54
C THR A 286 -8.09 -9.95 7.58
N PHE A 287 -7.78 -10.22 6.32
CA PHE A 287 -7.84 -9.23 5.25
C PHE A 287 -9.16 -9.37 4.51
N VAL A 288 -9.85 -8.27 4.33
CA VAL A 288 -11.19 -8.26 3.73
C VAL A 288 -11.20 -7.43 2.46
N LEU A 289 -11.75 -8.00 1.40
CA LEU A 289 -12.06 -7.33 0.15
C LEU A 289 -13.55 -7.46 -0.13
N GLN A 290 -14.24 -6.34 -0.25
CA GLN A 290 -15.66 -6.27 -0.53
C GLN A 290 -15.89 -5.59 -1.87
N LEU A 291 -16.63 -6.22 -2.75
CA LEU A 291 -16.93 -5.75 -4.11
C LEU A 291 -18.44 -5.83 -4.38
N PRO A 292 -18.99 -4.96 -5.27
CA PRO A 292 -20.38 -5.06 -5.70
C PRO A 292 -20.66 -6.38 -6.44
N ALA A 293 -21.71 -7.07 -6.03
CA ALA A 293 -22.25 -8.23 -6.76
C ALA A 293 -22.92 -7.80 -8.06
N ILE A 294 -22.99 -8.70 -9.03
CA ILE A 294 -23.89 -8.55 -10.16
C ILE A 294 -25.33 -8.76 -9.66
N LYS A 295 -26.21 -7.84 -10.05
CA LYS A 295 -27.65 -7.98 -9.84
C LYS A 295 -28.23 -9.15 -10.64
#